data_a31891aad93f0e5377ff3492161370aa
#
_entry.id   a31891aad93f0e5377ff3492161370aa
#
_cell.length_a   1.000
_cell.length_b   1.000
_cell.length_c   1.000
_cell.angle_alpha   90.00
_cell.angle_beta   90.00
_cell.angle_gamma   90.00
#
_symmetry.space_group_name_H-M   'P 1'
#
loop_
_entity.id
_entity.type
_entity.pdbx_description
1 polymer ?
#
loop_
_entity_poly.entity_id
_entity_poly.type
_entity_poly.pdbx_seq_one_letter_code
_entity_poly.pdbx_strand_id
1 'polypeptide(L)'
;MQWQVDSLNTLDLRPSFMLSVNDSDKASWSRLFAGDANRTAVNSSDNLLTSSGTSYDIGGKVVYNHKFRNRPGRSFSTQLTYKYSNTNEDETTYSINKYFLQPDQDETRDQYTDNHQWSSRVGARLTWTEPIGDINKARFLTFAYRMNYYFNNADKLVYNADREYDPQRVLRILEDDYGIVTNHVVANTLAAESGVLDKDQSNRFRNDQFSQQIRVGFKQNRKKYRLNVGMSVNPTMMKSENLLNSEKNIPERWVWNYAPFMRFRYSISKTNSLAIDYRGRSTSPTMTQLQPVPDESNPSRIVVGNPNLLPAFNHRISVRYNNFNQERQSSIMAFGGINVAQNSIVSKTIYDKETGKQTTTYDNVNGVWSADGMMMYTSPIGNRGWRWTNNAFARYSRTVGFNNGERNYSGTLMLSETPSIAFRNNIVDIELRPYYNYQQTRNSIQTDNRDIHSYGGSLNANYYTPFGLSIGSDITYSATSGYSAGYDNNQWLWNASLSYEFLKDKSATIALKAYDLLQQKKNVSRSVTANYIEDQQFNTVTRYVMLTFSYRFTRLGKGTSEKDINYDGFAPGGHRPPEMPANMKREGNQRPPMGPPPGGRRPF
;
A
#
# COMPACT_ATOMS: atom_id res chain seq x y z
N MET A 1 -10.86 0.10 -24.28
CA MET A 1 -11.42 -0.42 -25.54
C MET A 1 -10.49 -1.48 -26.08
N GLN A 2 -11.02 -2.68 -26.35
CA GLN A 2 -10.24 -3.75 -26.97
C GLN A 2 -10.85 -4.00 -28.35
N TRP A 3 -10.02 -3.91 -29.36
CA TRP A 3 -10.43 -4.10 -30.76
C TRP A 3 -9.65 -5.28 -31.33
N GLN A 4 -10.37 -6.30 -31.75
CA GLN A 4 -9.82 -7.41 -32.52
C GLN A 4 -9.90 -7.06 -34.00
N VAL A 5 -8.78 -6.56 -34.55
CA VAL A 5 -8.71 -6.12 -35.94
C VAL A 5 -8.94 -7.30 -36.88
N ASP A 6 -8.29 -8.43 -36.58
CA ASP A 6 -8.47 -9.73 -37.23
C ASP A 6 -8.05 -10.88 -36.28
N SER A 7 -7.99 -12.11 -36.78
CA SER A 7 -7.61 -13.29 -35.99
C SER A 7 -6.15 -13.27 -35.47
N LEU A 8 -5.31 -12.41 -36.04
CA LEU A 8 -3.88 -12.30 -35.75
C LEU A 8 -3.51 -11.01 -35.00
N ASN A 9 -4.36 -9.98 -35.12
CA ASN A 9 -4.08 -8.63 -34.65
C ASN A 9 -5.10 -8.16 -33.61
N THR A 10 -4.61 -7.68 -32.48
CA THR A 10 -5.43 -7.05 -31.45
C THR A 10 -4.85 -5.70 -31.04
N LEU A 11 -5.72 -4.70 -30.90
CA LEU A 11 -5.38 -3.37 -30.38
C LEU A 11 -6.19 -3.11 -29.11
N ASP A 12 -5.51 -2.72 -28.04
CA ASP A 12 -6.11 -2.39 -26.75
C ASP A 12 -5.75 -0.95 -26.38
N LEU A 13 -6.77 -0.11 -26.23
CA LEU A 13 -6.64 1.30 -25.87
C LEU A 13 -7.27 1.52 -24.50
N ARG A 14 -6.49 2.06 -23.57
CA ARG A 14 -6.90 2.34 -22.18
C ARG A 14 -6.53 3.76 -21.79
N PRO A 15 -7.36 4.76 -22.11
CA PRO A 15 -7.21 6.09 -21.56
C PRO A 15 -7.55 6.07 -20.07
N SER A 16 -6.92 6.95 -19.31
CA SER A 16 -7.20 7.18 -17.90
C SER A 16 -7.16 8.66 -17.60
N PHE A 17 -8.11 9.10 -16.80
CA PHE A 17 -8.18 10.43 -16.25
C PHE A 17 -8.59 10.29 -14.78
N MET A 18 -7.93 11.02 -13.90
CA MET A 18 -8.27 11.12 -12.49
C MET A 18 -8.12 12.57 -12.07
N LEU A 19 -9.11 13.07 -11.35
CA LEU A 19 -9.10 14.35 -10.65
C LEU A 19 -9.33 14.07 -9.19
N SER A 20 -8.51 14.65 -8.32
CA SER A 20 -8.66 14.57 -6.88
C SER A 20 -8.56 15.97 -6.30
N VAL A 21 -9.50 16.30 -5.44
CA VAL A 21 -9.45 17.47 -4.57
C VAL A 21 -9.39 16.95 -3.15
N ASN A 22 -8.45 17.41 -2.38
CA ASN A 22 -8.21 16.95 -1.02
C ASN A 22 -8.03 18.15 -0.10
N ASP A 23 -8.83 18.17 0.97
CA ASP A 23 -8.68 19.08 2.09
C ASP A 23 -8.48 18.25 3.35
N SER A 24 -7.50 18.61 4.17
CA SER A 24 -7.13 17.84 5.35
C SER A 24 -6.72 18.77 6.48
N ASP A 25 -7.34 18.60 7.63
CA ASP A 25 -6.96 19.23 8.88
C ASP A 25 -6.49 18.16 9.85
N LYS A 26 -5.32 18.36 10.44
CA LYS A 26 -4.70 17.42 11.36
C LYS A 26 -4.12 18.16 12.56
N ALA A 27 -4.62 17.86 13.75
CA ALA A 27 -3.98 18.17 15.01
C ALA A 27 -3.32 16.92 15.57
N SER A 28 -2.09 17.04 16.06
CA SER A 28 -1.38 15.93 16.69
C SER A 28 -0.47 16.44 17.79
N TRP A 29 -0.38 15.67 18.87
CA TRP A 29 0.60 15.87 19.91
C TRP A 29 1.38 14.57 20.12
N SER A 30 2.64 14.71 20.50
CA SER A 30 3.50 13.57 20.80
C SER A 30 4.38 13.86 22.01
N ARG A 31 4.77 12.82 22.74
CA ARG A 31 5.78 12.89 23.80
C ARG A 31 6.77 11.77 23.61
N LEU A 32 8.03 12.11 23.70
CA LEU A 32 9.14 11.18 23.69
C LEU A 32 9.63 10.96 25.12
N PHE A 33 9.78 9.68 25.48
CA PHE A 33 10.36 9.27 26.76
C PHE A 33 11.65 8.52 26.51
N ALA A 34 12.63 8.72 27.39
CA ALA A 34 13.83 7.90 27.42
C ALA A 34 13.46 6.45 27.73
N GLY A 35 14.26 5.51 27.24
CA GLY A 35 14.10 4.08 27.52
C GLY A 35 14.60 3.65 28.90
N ASP A 36 14.71 4.59 29.85
CA ASP A 36 15.11 4.36 31.23
C ASP A 36 13.94 3.81 32.10
N ALA A 37 14.25 3.31 33.29
CA ALA A 37 13.25 2.77 34.20
C ALA A 37 12.23 3.83 34.66
N ASN A 38 12.59 5.10 34.66
CA ASN A 38 11.77 6.22 35.09
C ASN A 38 10.91 6.81 33.98
N ARG A 39 11.12 6.40 32.72
CA ARG A 39 10.47 6.97 31.54
C ARG A 39 10.56 8.50 31.56
N THR A 40 11.78 9.02 31.70
CA THR A 40 12.04 10.45 31.73
C THR A 40 11.54 11.10 30.45
N ALA A 41 10.69 12.12 30.55
CA ALA A 41 10.21 12.86 29.39
C ALA A 41 11.37 13.66 28.77
N VAL A 42 11.60 13.50 27.47
CA VAL A 42 12.68 14.14 26.73
C VAL A 42 12.16 15.36 25.97
N ASN A 43 11.12 15.17 25.17
CA ASN A 43 10.47 16.26 24.45
C ASN A 43 8.97 16.04 24.27
N SER A 44 8.27 17.11 23.91
CA SER A 44 6.91 17.05 23.39
C SER A 44 6.81 17.91 22.12
N SER A 45 5.91 17.52 21.24
CA SER A 45 5.62 18.25 20.00
C SER A 45 4.10 18.32 19.82
N ASP A 46 3.60 19.53 19.71
CA ASP A 46 2.21 19.84 19.37
C ASP A 46 2.20 20.40 17.94
N ASN A 47 1.43 19.77 17.05
CA ASN A 47 1.40 20.15 15.64
C ASN A 47 -0.02 20.31 15.15
N LEU A 48 -0.22 21.36 14.40
CA LEU A 48 -1.41 21.65 13.64
C LEU A 48 -1.02 21.77 12.17
N LEU A 49 -1.64 20.96 11.32
CA LEU A 49 -1.38 20.89 9.90
C LEU A 49 -2.71 21.02 9.15
N THR A 50 -2.80 22.02 8.28
CA THR A 50 -3.90 22.15 7.34
C THR A 50 -3.35 22.03 5.93
N SER A 51 -3.93 21.21 5.09
CA SER A 51 -3.57 21.14 3.69
C SER A 51 -4.80 21.17 2.79
N SER A 52 -4.69 21.89 1.68
CA SER A 52 -5.68 21.95 0.61
C SER A 52 -4.98 21.73 -0.71
N GLY A 53 -5.49 20.82 -1.53
CA GLY A 53 -4.80 20.49 -2.75
C GLY A 53 -5.69 19.94 -3.86
N THR A 54 -5.22 20.15 -5.07
CA THR A 54 -5.83 19.59 -6.28
C THR A 54 -4.79 18.82 -7.06
N SER A 55 -5.12 17.60 -7.42
CA SER A 55 -4.29 16.80 -8.31
C SER A 55 -5.06 16.24 -9.48
N TYR A 56 -4.41 16.17 -10.64
CA TYR A 56 -4.98 15.48 -11.79
C TYR A 56 -3.94 14.62 -12.51
N ASP A 57 -4.41 13.46 -12.93
CA ASP A 57 -3.66 12.50 -13.73
C ASP A 57 -4.32 12.34 -15.10
N ILE A 58 -3.53 12.50 -16.14
CA ILE A 58 -3.95 12.21 -17.52
C ILE A 58 -3.01 11.14 -18.06
N GLY A 59 -3.57 10.07 -18.60
CA GLY A 59 -2.72 9.02 -19.13
C GLY A 59 -3.40 8.12 -20.13
N GLY A 60 -2.59 7.23 -20.67
CA GLY A 60 -3.10 6.24 -21.59
C GLY A 60 -2.11 5.11 -21.82
N LYS A 61 -2.67 4.00 -22.23
CA LYS A 61 -1.93 2.82 -22.62
C LYS A 61 -2.47 2.28 -23.91
N VAL A 62 -1.56 2.05 -24.87
CA VAL A 62 -1.84 1.41 -26.14
C VAL A 62 -1.09 0.09 -26.17
N VAL A 63 -1.77 -1.02 -26.46
CA VAL A 63 -1.16 -2.33 -26.64
C VAL A 63 -1.58 -2.90 -27.98
N TYR A 64 -0.60 -3.18 -28.81
CA TYR A 64 -0.78 -3.91 -30.07
C TYR A 64 -0.13 -5.28 -29.95
N ASN A 65 -0.86 -6.33 -30.33
CA ASN A 65 -0.36 -7.69 -30.39
C ASN A 65 -0.55 -8.24 -31.79
N HIS A 66 0.51 -8.87 -32.31
CA HIS A 66 0.52 -9.56 -33.58
C HIS A 66 0.95 -11.02 -33.42
N LYS A 67 0.20 -11.95 -34.02
CA LYS A 67 0.55 -13.37 -34.11
C LYS A 67 0.90 -13.71 -35.56
N PHE A 68 1.97 -14.47 -35.76
CA PHE A 68 2.43 -14.81 -37.11
C PHE A 68 1.77 -16.09 -37.62
N ARG A 69 1.07 -16.00 -38.77
CA ARG A 69 0.38 -17.13 -39.38
C ARG A 69 1.33 -18.26 -39.78
N ASN A 70 2.48 -17.89 -40.37
CA ASN A 70 3.45 -18.84 -40.93
C ASN A 70 4.34 -19.51 -39.86
N ARG A 71 4.29 -19.07 -38.60
CA ARG A 71 5.00 -19.63 -37.47
C ARG A 71 4.12 -19.64 -36.22
N PRO A 72 3.29 -20.66 -36.04
CA PRO A 72 2.44 -20.78 -34.85
C PRO A 72 3.26 -20.67 -33.57
N GLY A 73 2.82 -19.81 -32.65
CA GLY A 73 3.52 -19.55 -31.40
C GLY A 73 4.49 -18.37 -31.42
N ARG A 74 4.91 -17.86 -32.59
CA ARG A 74 5.61 -16.59 -32.70
C ARG A 74 4.64 -15.44 -32.49
N SER A 75 5.03 -14.48 -31.65
CA SER A 75 4.23 -13.29 -31.42
C SER A 75 5.09 -12.08 -31.14
N PHE A 76 4.57 -10.92 -31.54
CA PHE A 76 5.14 -9.62 -31.24
C PHE A 76 4.09 -8.80 -30.48
N SER A 77 4.54 -8.08 -29.46
CA SER A 77 3.68 -7.17 -28.71
C SER A 77 4.39 -5.86 -28.47
N THR A 78 3.72 -4.76 -28.80
CA THR A 78 4.16 -3.40 -28.49
C THR A 78 3.21 -2.77 -27.50
N GLN A 79 3.75 -2.12 -26.49
CA GLN A 79 2.99 -1.34 -25.53
C GLN A 79 3.61 0.05 -25.42
N LEU A 80 2.78 1.07 -25.61
CA LEU A 80 3.11 2.46 -25.34
C LEU A 80 2.31 2.92 -24.13
N THR A 81 2.94 3.70 -23.25
CA THR A 81 2.30 4.29 -22.08
C THR A 81 2.70 5.75 -21.97
N TYR A 82 1.74 6.58 -21.64
CA TYR A 82 1.95 7.96 -21.26
C TYR A 82 1.19 8.24 -19.98
N LYS A 83 1.81 8.98 -19.07
CA LYS A 83 1.16 9.51 -17.87
C LYS A 83 1.72 10.88 -17.57
N TYR A 84 0.83 11.84 -17.40
CA TYR A 84 1.11 13.15 -16.86
C TYR A 84 0.36 13.28 -15.54
N SER A 85 1.04 13.80 -14.51
CA SER A 85 0.46 14.09 -13.20
C SER A 85 0.82 15.51 -12.83
N ASN A 86 -0.14 16.24 -12.27
CA ASN A 86 0.08 17.55 -11.66
C ASN A 86 -0.59 17.56 -10.30
N THR A 87 0.09 18.11 -9.30
CA THR A 87 -0.39 18.28 -7.94
C THR A 87 -0.01 19.68 -7.47
N ASN A 88 -1.00 20.41 -7.02
CA ASN A 88 -0.82 21.68 -6.30
C ASN A 88 -1.39 21.46 -4.90
N GLU A 89 -0.60 21.74 -3.89
CA GLU A 89 -0.99 21.58 -2.49
C GLU A 89 -0.44 22.75 -1.68
N ASP A 90 -1.33 23.42 -1.00
CA ASP A 90 -1.02 24.45 -0.03
C ASP A 90 -1.11 23.85 1.37
N GLU A 91 -0.08 24.04 2.18
CA GLU A 91 -0.01 23.49 3.53
C GLU A 91 0.34 24.60 4.52
N THR A 92 -0.36 24.64 5.64
CA THR A 92 0.00 25.48 6.79
C THR A 92 0.35 24.60 7.95
N THR A 93 1.50 24.83 8.52
CA THR A 93 2.01 24.11 9.68
C THR A 93 2.22 25.07 10.84
N TYR A 94 1.59 24.78 11.96
CA TYR A 94 1.89 25.40 13.24
C TYR A 94 2.39 24.35 14.21
N SER A 95 3.58 24.53 14.80
CA SER A 95 4.14 23.54 15.73
C SER A 95 4.84 24.19 16.90
N ILE A 96 4.70 23.56 18.07
CA ILE A 96 5.43 23.89 19.29
C ILE A 96 6.20 22.63 19.71
N ASN A 97 7.52 22.75 19.78
CA ASN A 97 8.41 21.72 20.25
C ASN A 97 9.05 22.16 21.57
N LYS A 98 8.86 21.37 22.62
CA LYS A 98 9.44 21.62 23.95
C LYS A 98 10.46 20.56 24.27
N TYR A 99 11.62 20.98 24.72
CA TYR A 99 12.74 20.11 25.10
C TYR A 99 12.97 20.18 26.60
N PHE A 100 12.43 19.20 27.35
CA PHE A 100 12.40 19.24 28.82
C PHE A 100 13.77 19.26 29.49
N LEU A 101 14.80 18.75 28.82
CA LEU A 101 16.17 18.73 29.32
C LEU A 101 16.99 19.94 28.85
N GLN A 102 16.52 20.65 27.83
CA GLN A 102 17.14 21.87 27.26
C GLN A 102 16.06 22.88 26.85
N PRO A 103 15.39 23.55 27.81
CA PRO A 103 14.27 24.45 27.51
C PRO A 103 14.63 25.67 26.66
N ASP A 104 15.91 26.04 26.63
CA ASP A 104 16.46 27.10 25.77
C ASP A 104 16.42 26.76 24.27
N GLN A 105 16.19 25.53 23.93
CA GLN A 105 15.99 25.06 22.56
C GLN A 105 14.52 24.89 22.17
N ASP A 106 13.59 25.30 23.03
CA ASP A 106 12.16 25.30 22.68
C ASP A 106 11.93 26.08 21.40
N GLU A 107 11.13 25.50 20.50
CA GLU A 107 10.95 26.03 19.16
C GLU A 107 9.47 26.11 18.80
N THR A 108 9.08 27.23 18.25
CA THR A 108 7.76 27.44 17.65
C THR A 108 7.92 27.70 16.17
N ARG A 109 7.14 27.03 15.33
CA ARG A 109 7.08 27.25 13.89
C ARG A 109 5.67 27.62 13.47
N ASP A 110 5.57 28.64 12.63
CA ASP A 110 4.36 29.02 11.91
C ASP A 110 4.76 29.19 10.44
N GLN A 111 4.39 28.22 9.62
CA GLN A 111 4.89 28.10 8.25
C GLN A 111 3.74 27.89 7.27
N TYR A 112 3.86 28.52 6.12
CA TYR A 112 3.09 28.22 4.92
C TYR A 112 4.00 27.54 3.90
N THR A 113 3.51 26.47 3.29
CA THR A 113 4.23 25.74 2.25
C THR A 113 3.39 25.68 0.98
N ASP A 114 3.94 26.21 -0.12
CA ASP A 114 3.43 26.02 -1.47
C ASP A 114 4.17 24.83 -2.10
N ASN A 115 3.44 23.77 -2.40
CA ASN A 115 3.98 22.53 -2.93
C ASN A 115 3.37 22.25 -4.32
N HIS A 116 4.11 22.61 -5.35
CA HIS A 116 3.73 22.36 -6.73
C HIS A 116 4.58 21.26 -7.34
N GLN A 117 3.97 20.18 -7.75
CA GLN A 117 4.65 19.06 -8.39
C GLN A 117 3.98 18.66 -9.68
N TRP A 118 4.75 18.58 -10.77
CA TRP A 118 4.28 17.93 -11.98
C TRP A 118 5.28 16.91 -12.51
N SER A 119 4.76 15.86 -13.12
CA SER A 119 5.60 14.81 -13.68
C SER A 119 5.05 14.28 -15.00
N SER A 120 5.95 13.86 -15.88
CA SER A 120 5.63 13.21 -17.13
C SER A 120 6.37 11.87 -17.21
N ARG A 121 5.67 10.84 -17.64
CA ARG A 121 6.25 9.52 -17.86
C ARG A 121 5.85 9.00 -19.23
N VAL A 122 6.86 8.72 -20.05
CA VAL A 122 6.70 8.05 -21.34
C VAL A 122 7.34 6.68 -21.25
N GLY A 123 6.65 5.64 -21.70
CA GLY A 123 7.18 4.29 -21.69
C GLY A 123 6.86 3.51 -22.95
N ALA A 124 7.81 2.75 -23.44
CA ALA A 124 7.62 1.79 -24.51
C ALA A 124 8.09 0.39 -24.07
N ARG A 125 7.37 -0.62 -24.49
CA ARG A 125 7.75 -2.02 -24.27
C ARG A 125 7.53 -2.81 -25.54
N LEU A 126 8.57 -3.51 -25.97
CA LEU A 126 8.57 -4.45 -27.09
C LEU A 126 8.74 -5.86 -26.51
N THR A 127 7.95 -6.81 -26.96
CA THR A 127 8.08 -8.21 -26.54
C THR A 127 8.01 -9.10 -27.75
N TRP A 128 9.02 -9.94 -27.93
CA TRP A 128 9.09 -10.94 -28.98
C TRP A 128 9.06 -12.33 -28.33
N THR A 129 8.25 -13.22 -28.86
CA THR A 129 8.22 -14.62 -28.45
C THR A 129 8.50 -15.48 -29.68
N GLU A 130 9.53 -16.31 -29.59
CA GLU A 130 9.98 -17.21 -30.64
C GLU A 130 9.82 -18.67 -30.23
N PRO A 131 9.09 -19.49 -30.97
CA PRO A 131 9.04 -20.93 -30.75
C PRO A 131 10.38 -21.60 -31.11
N ILE A 132 10.84 -22.55 -30.30
CA ILE A 132 12.08 -23.30 -30.50
C ILE A 132 11.75 -24.74 -30.88
N GLY A 133 12.20 -25.15 -32.05
CA GLY A 133 12.02 -26.49 -32.58
C GLY A 133 10.57 -26.83 -32.83
N ASP A 134 10.19 -28.08 -32.55
CA ASP A 134 8.82 -28.58 -32.73
C ASP A 134 7.84 -27.82 -31.81
N ILE A 135 6.81 -27.20 -32.41
CA ILE A 135 5.76 -26.44 -31.70
C ILE A 135 5.01 -27.31 -30.68
N ASN A 136 4.86 -28.61 -30.94
CA ASN A 136 4.21 -29.54 -30.01
C ASN A 136 5.00 -29.68 -28.70
N LYS A 137 6.28 -29.37 -28.70
CA LYS A 137 7.12 -29.29 -27.50
C LYS A 137 6.92 -28.02 -26.71
N ALA A 138 6.18 -27.03 -27.27
CA ALA A 138 5.79 -25.75 -26.66
C ALA A 138 6.93 -25.07 -25.87
N ARG A 139 8.08 -24.94 -26.53
CA ARG A 139 9.27 -24.24 -26.03
C ARG A 139 9.40 -22.90 -26.71
N PHE A 140 9.69 -21.85 -25.95
CA PHE A 140 9.76 -20.49 -26.46
C PHE A 140 10.95 -19.75 -25.84
N LEU A 141 11.64 -18.96 -26.65
CA LEU A 141 12.46 -17.85 -26.17
C LEU A 141 11.63 -16.58 -26.15
N THR A 142 11.79 -15.78 -25.11
CA THR A 142 11.13 -14.49 -24.98
C THR A 142 12.18 -13.41 -24.82
N PHE A 143 12.12 -12.41 -25.67
CA PHE A 143 12.91 -11.19 -25.57
C PHE A 143 11.97 -10.04 -25.28
N ALA A 144 12.29 -9.22 -24.29
CA ALA A 144 11.54 -8.01 -24.03
C ALA A 144 12.52 -6.86 -23.79
N TYR A 145 12.26 -5.76 -24.45
CA TYR A 145 12.89 -4.48 -24.19
C TYR A 145 11.83 -3.52 -23.70
N ARG A 146 12.11 -2.83 -22.61
CA ARG A 146 11.27 -1.78 -22.05
C ARG A 146 12.13 -0.58 -21.76
N MET A 147 11.64 0.60 -22.14
CA MET A 147 12.21 1.88 -21.72
C MET A 147 11.13 2.71 -21.04
N ASN A 148 11.53 3.51 -20.08
CA ASN A 148 10.71 4.55 -19.47
C ASN A 148 11.59 5.77 -19.27
N TYR A 149 11.08 6.91 -19.68
CA TYR A 149 11.60 8.20 -19.32
C TYR A 149 10.62 8.85 -18.35
N TYR A 150 11.11 9.30 -17.25
CA TYR A 150 10.38 9.99 -16.20
C TYR A 150 11.05 11.33 -15.94
N PHE A 151 10.28 12.37 -16.05
CA PHE A 151 10.65 13.73 -15.73
C PHE A 151 9.71 14.24 -14.65
N ASN A 152 10.26 14.94 -13.66
CA ASN A 152 9.50 15.51 -12.54
C ASN A 152 10.11 16.85 -12.17
N ASN A 153 9.25 17.88 -12.04
CA ASN A 153 9.52 19.09 -11.30
C ASN A 153 8.80 19.03 -9.97
N ALA A 154 9.49 19.33 -8.90
CA ALA A 154 8.95 19.38 -7.56
C ALA A 154 9.44 20.68 -6.89
N ASP A 155 8.53 21.63 -6.78
CA ASP A 155 8.74 22.91 -6.12
C ASP A 155 8.08 22.83 -4.75
N LYS A 156 8.86 23.01 -3.68
CA LYS A 156 8.39 23.16 -2.31
C LYS A 156 8.97 24.47 -1.80
N LEU A 157 8.12 25.46 -1.64
CA LEU A 157 8.49 26.77 -1.12
C LEU A 157 7.90 26.93 0.28
N VAL A 158 8.76 27.12 1.27
CA VAL A 158 8.38 27.29 2.67
C VAL A 158 8.56 28.75 3.06
N TYR A 159 7.52 29.32 3.66
CA TYR A 159 7.51 30.69 4.14
C TYR A 159 7.28 30.68 5.65
N ASN A 160 8.19 31.30 6.40
CA ASN A 160 8.02 31.50 7.83
C ASN A 160 7.16 32.72 8.05
N ALA A 161 6.18 32.65 8.94
CA ALA A 161 5.41 33.84 9.32
C ALA A 161 6.27 34.82 10.10
N ASP A 162 6.29 36.09 9.66
CA ASP A 162 6.97 37.16 10.34
C ASP A 162 6.06 37.80 11.40
N ARG A 163 5.89 37.07 12.53
CA ARG A 163 5.05 37.57 13.62
C ARG A 163 5.48 37.06 14.99
N GLU A 164 5.19 37.87 15.98
CA GLU A 164 5.44 37.54 17.37
C GLU A 164 4.50 36.41 17.84
N TYR A 165 5.05 35.50 18.60
CA TYR A 165 4.37 34.31 19.12
C TYR A 165 3.29 34.70 20.16
N ASP A 166 2.04 34.25 19.96
CA ASP A 166 0.96 34.34 20.95
C ASP A 166 0.63 32.95 21.52
N PRO A 167 1.14 32.61 22.73
CA PRO A 167 0.88 31.30 23.35
C PRO A 167 -0.59 31.05 23.67
N GLN A 168 -1.40 32.09 23.89
CA GLN A 168 -2.82 31.91 24.20
C GLN A 168 -3.64 31.48 22.98
N ARG A 169 -3.19 31.83 21.79
CA ARG A 169 -3.85 31.43 20.54
C ARG A 169 -3.76 29.95 20.28
N VAL A 170 -2.64 29.32 20.65
CA VAL A 170 -2.43 27.88 20.48
C VAL A 170 -3.19 27.06 21.49
N LEU A 171 -3.20 27.50 22.74
CA LEU A 171 -3.99 26.85 23.79
C LEU A 171 -5.48 26.83 23.46
N ARG A 172 -6.02 27.92 22.90
CA ARG A 172 -7.41 27.94 22.41
C ARG A 172 -7.67 26.97 21.27
N ILE A 173 -6.73 26.77 20.38
CA ILE A 173 -6.84 25.83 19.24
C ILE A 173 -6.82 24.37 19.74
N LEU A 174 -6.03 24.07 20.77
CA LEU A 174 -5.88 22.72 21.34
C LEU A 174 -6.96 22.37 22.36
N GLU A 175 -7.55 23.36 23.05
CA GLU A 175 -8.61 23.14 24.05
C GLU A 175 -10.01 23.02 23.45
N ASP A 176 -10.23 23.54 22.25
CA ASP A 176 -11.55 23.59 21.62
C ASP A 176 -11.67 22.45 20.58
N ASP A 177 -12.00 21.24 21.05
CA ASP A 177 -12.07 20.01 20.25
C ASP A 177 -13.03 20.08 19.04
N TYR A 178 -13.83 21.13 18.91
CA TYR A 178 -14.83 21.28 17.85
C TYR A 178 -14.79 22.62 17.09
N GLY A 179 -14.02 23.60 17.53
CA GLY A 179 -13.92 24.95 16.93
C GLY A 179 -12.70 25.15 16.02
N ILE A 180 -11.84 24.16 15.90
CA ILE A 180 -10.55 24.21 15.23
C ILE A 180 -10.64 24.63 13.75
N VAL A 181 -11.69 24.21 13.06
CA VAL A 181 -11.84 24.39 11.60
C VAL A 181 -11.92 25.86 11.16
N THR A 182 -12.51 26.73 11.96
CA THR A 182 -12.72 28.15 11.61
C THR A 182 -11.49 29.03 11.77
N ASN A 183 -10.54 28.63 12.61
CA ASN A 183 -9.32 29.43 12.86
C ASN A 183 -8.17 29.14 11.87
N HIS A 184 -8.21 28.02 11.18
CA HIS A 184 -7.19 27.60 10.20
C HIS A 184 -7.13 28.54 8.98
N VAL A 185 -8.28 28.94 8.46
CA VAL A 185 -8.35 29.80 7.27
C VAL A 185 -7.65 31.14 7.49
N VAL A 186 -7.77 31.70 8.70
CA VAL A 186 -7.12 32.97 9.06
C VAL A 186 -5.59 32.82 9.20
N ALA A 187 -5.13 31.68 9.74
CA ALA A 187 -3.69 31.39 9.85
C ALA A 187 -3.04 31.18 8.48
N ASN A 188 -3.68 30.47 7.57
CA ASN A 188 -3.20 30.27 6.20
C ASN A 188 -3.03 31.59 5.45
N THR A 189 -4.02 32.46 5.50
CA THR A 189 -4.01 33.74 4.78
C THR A 189 -2.88 34.65 5.30
N LEU A 190 -2.68 34.70 6.61
CA LEU A 190 -1.66 35.57 7.22
C LEU A 190 -0.24 35.04 6.95
N ALA A 191 0.01 33.75 6.97
CA ALA A 191 1.33 33.18 6.66
C ALA A 191 1.70 33.36 5.18
N ALA A 192 0.76 33.24 4.26
CA ALA A 192 0.97 33.45 2.84
C ALA A 192 1.24 34.92 2.48
N GLU A 193 0.55 35.85 3.13
CA GLU A 193 0.66 37.31 2.83
C GLU A 193 1.89 37.97 3.42
N SER A 194 2.42 37.49 4.56
CA SER A 194 3.53 38.12 5.28
C SER A 194 4.78 37.27 5.48
N GLY A 195 4.79 36.07 4.87
CA GLY A 195 5.86 35.10 5.11
C GLY A 195 7.18 35.44 4.42
N VAL A 196 8.28 35.23 5.13
CA VAL A 196 9.64 35.32 4.58
C VAL A 196 10.05 33.93 4.07
N LEU A 197 10.52 33.88 2.81
CA LEU A 197 10.98 32.63 2.20
C LEU A 197 12.14 32.02 2.98
N ASP A 198 11.92 30.83 3.51
CA ASP A 198 12.95 30.00 4.12
C ASP A 198 13.69 29.21 3.02
N LYS A 199 14.89 29.69 2.68
CA LYS A 199 15.71 29.11 1.61
C LYS A 199 16.26 27.73 1.96
N ASP A 200 16.46 27.45 3.24
CA ASP A 200 17.06 26.17 3.68
C ASP A 200 16.03 25.03 3.64
N GLN A 201 14.78 25.35 3.99
CA GLN A 201 13.67 24.41 3.92
C GLN A 201 13.00 24.37 2.54
N SER A 202 13.23 25.36 1.68
CA SER A 202 12.68 25.41 0.33
C SER A 202 13.54 24.61 -0.65
N ASN A 203 12.87 23.96 -1.58
CA ASN A 203 13.53 23.17 -2.61
C ASN A 203 12.79 23.32 -3.94
N ARG A 204 13.54 23.41 -5.02
CA ARG A 204 13.00 23.40 -6.38
C ARG A 204 13.78 22.40 -7.21
N PHE A 205 13.28 21.15 -7.27
CA PHE A 205 13.95 20.04 -7.92
C PHE A 205 13.45 19.80 -9.33
N ARG A 206 14.40 19.55 -10.22
CA ARG A 206 14.20 19.00 -11.53
C ARG A 206 14.86 17.63 -11.61
N ASN A 207 14.05 16.58 -11.75
CA ASN A 207 14.50 15.21 -11.73
C ASN A 207 14.31 14.54 -13.07
N ASP A 208 15.36 13.93 -13.60
CA ASP A 208 15.36 13.13 -14.81
C ASP A 208 15.70 11.69 -14.48
N GLN A 209 14.90 10.76 -14.95
CA GLN A 209 15.18 9.34 -14.82
C GLN A 209 14.90 8.61 -16.14
N PHE A 210 15.92 7.99 -16.69
CA PHE A 210 15.79 7.12 -17.85
C PHE A 210 16.08 5.67 -17.44
N SER A 211 15.09 4.81 -17.49
CA SER A 211 15.22 3.41 -17.11
C SER A 211 14.97 2.50 -18.31
N GLN A 212 15.85 1.54 -18.48
CA GLN A 212 15.75 0.51 -19.50
C GLN A 212 15.66 -0.86 -18.84
N GLN A 213 15.05 -1.82 -19.50
CA GLN A 213 15.03 -3.22 -19.11
C GLN A 213 15.20 -4.09 -20.34
N ILE A 214 16.25 -4.86 -20.36
CA ILE A 214 16.50 -5.92 -21.34
C ILE A 214 16.23 -7.24 -20.63
N ARG A 215 15.30 -8.02 -21.16
CA ARG A 215 14.88 -9.29 -20.55
C ARG A 215 14.97 -10.41 -21.56
N VAL A 216 15.62 -11.51 -21.14
CA VAL A 216 15.67 -12.76 -21.88
C VAL A 216 15.08 -13.85 -21.02
N GLY A 217 14.23 -14.69 -21.60
CA GLY A 217 13.57 -15.77 -20.87
C GLY A 217 13.32 -16.98 -21.75
N PHE A 218 13.43 -18.14 -21.13
CA PHE A 218 13.02 -19.42 -21.69
C PHE A 218 11.71 -19.85 -21.05
N LYS A 219 10.73 -20.24 -21.88
CA LYS A 219 9.42 -20.72 -21.45
C LYS A 219 9.16 -22.11 -22.05
N GLN A 220 8.74 -23.03 -21.21
CA GLN A 220 8.29 -24.35 -21.63
C GLN A 220 6.92 -24.67 -21.05
N ASN A 221 5.97 -25.04 -21.89
CA ASN A 221 4.61 -25.44 -21.50
C ASN A 221 4.41 -26.93 -21.83
N ARG A 222 4.13 -27.73 -20.81
CA ARG A 222 3.79 -29.13 -20.93
C ARG A 222 2.43 -29.39 -20.30
N LYS A 223 1.84 -30.55 -20.57
CA LYS A 223 0.54 -30.92 -19.98
C LYS A 223 0.55 -30.87 -18.45
N LYS A 224 1.65 -31.32 -17.82
CA LYS A 224 1.78 -31.38 -16.36
C LYS A 224 2.53 -30.20 -15.76
N TYR A 225 3.38 -29.49 -16.53
CA TYR A 225 4.15 -28.38 -15.97
C TYR A 225 4.33 -27.21 -16.93
N ARG A 226 4.57 -26.04 -16.36
CA ARG A 226 5.00 -24.83 -17.05
C ARG A 226 6.23 -24.28 -16.35
N LEU A 227 7.28 -24.06 -17.10
CA LEU A 227 8.52 -23.45 -16.65
C LEU A 227 8.71 -22.13 -17.39
N ASN A 228 9.09 -21.09 -16.68
CA ASN A 228 9.52 -19.81 -17.23
C ASN A 228 10.72 -19.33 -16.41
N VAL A 229 11.90 -19.32 -16.99
CA VAL A 229 13.16 -18.91 -16.36
C VAL A 229 13.86 -17.89 -17.22
N GLY A 230 14.52 -16.94 -16.60
CA GLY A 230 15.23 -15.90 -17.33
C GLY A 230 15.87 -14.86 -16.43
N MET A 231 16.40 -13.85 -17.08
CA MET A 231 17.08 -12.74 -16.43
C MET A 231 16.72 -11.43 -17.12
N SER A 232 16.67 -10.36 -16.36
CA SER A 232 16.66 -9.01 -16.92
C SER A 232 17.80 -8.17 -16.35
N VAL A 233 18.32 -7.29 -17.18
CA VAL A 233 19.28 -6.25 -16.82
C VAL A 233 18.55 -4.92 -16.95
N ASN A 234 18.64 -4.08 -15.94
CA ASN A 234 17.88 -2.84 -15.86
C ASN A 234 18.83 -1.65 -15.58
N PRO A 235 19.53 -1.13 -16.61
CA PRO A 235 20.28 0.12 -16.48
C PRO A 235 19.33 1.29 -16.27
N THR A 236 19.65 2.13 -15.29
CA THR A 236 18.86 3.30 -14.95
C THR A 236 19.80 4.49 -14.79
N MET A 237 19.55 5.54 -15.55
CA MET A 237 20.17 6.84 -15.40
C MET A 237 19.30 7.69 -14.48
N MET A 238 19.92 8.43 -13.59
CA MET A 238 19.26 9.37 -12.68
C MET A 238 20.08 10.65 -12.59
N LYS A 239 19.40 11.79 -12.62
CA LYS A 239 19.94 13.13 -12.42
C LYS A 239 18.93 13.97 -11.63
N SER A 240 19.42 14.78 -10.71
CA SER A 240 18.59 15.74 -9.97
C SER A 240 19.31 17.07 -9.89
N GLU A 241 18.61 18.15 -10.25
CA GLU A 241 19.09 19.51 -10.14
C GLU A 241 18.19 20.29 -9.17
N ASN A 242 18.77 20.93 -8.17
CA ASN A 242 18.07 21.88 -7.31
C ASN A 242 18.36 23.29 -7.81
N LEU A 243 17.31 23.99 -8.21
CA LEU A 243 17.43 25.34 -8.78
C LEU A 243 17.62 26.45 -7.72
N LEU A 244 17.40 26.14 -6.43
CA LEU A 244 17.60 27.07 -5.31
C LEU A 244 18.98 26.89 -4.65
N ASN A 245 19.47 25.66 -4.58
CA ASN A 245 20.75 25.33 -3.95
C ASN A 245 21.47 24.24 -4.76
N SER A 246 22.53 24.64 -5.49
CA SER A 246 23.30 23.75 -6.34
C SER A 246 24.09 22.68 -5.56
N GLU A 247 24.33 22.85 -4.26
CA GLU A 247 24.98 21.84 -3.41
C GLU A 247 24.11 20.60 -3.23
N LYS A 248 22.79 20.76 -3.39
CA LYS A 248 21.81 19.68 -3.36
C LYS A 248 21.71 18.92 -4.70
N ASN A 249 22.52 19.26 -5.71
CA ASN A 249 22.49 18.59 -7.01
C ASN A 249 23.03 17.16 -6.93
N ILE A 250 22.39 16.27 -7.64
CA ILE A 250 22.89 14.92 -7.87
C ILE A 250 23.28 14.81 -9.34
N PRO A 251 24.59 14.67 -9.66
CA PRO A 251 25.05 14.55 -11.02
C PRO A 251 24.50 13.29 -11.68
N GLU A 252 24.54 13.26 -13.01
CA GLU A 252 24.12 12.09 -13.77
C GLU A 252 24.89 10.85 -13.33
N ARG A 253 24.15 9.79 -13.00
CA ARG A 253 24.71 8.50 -12.62
C ARG A 253 23.92 7.35 -13.24
N TRP A 254 24.67 6.32 -13.66
CA TRP A 254 24.09 5.08 -14.15
C TRP A 254 24.17 3.99 -13.09
N VAL A 255 23.05 3.32 -12.85
CA VAL A 255 22.96 2.18 -11.93
C VAL A 255 22.47 0.97 -12.69
N TRP A 256 23.22 -0.14 -12.57
CA TRP A 256 22.91 -1.40 -13.21
C TRP A 256 22.25 -2.36 -12.23
N ASN A 257 21.02 -2.71 -12.49
CA ASN A 257 20.24 -3.62 -11.67
C ASN A 257 19.99 -4.93 -12.41
N TYR A 258 20.09 -6.04 -11.68
CA TYR A 258 19.91 -7.39 -12.20
C TYR A 258 18.66 -8.00 -11.57
N ALA A 259 17.89 -8.77 -12.35
CA ALA A 259 16.65 -9.38 -11.88
C ALA A 259 16.45 -10.77 -12.51
N PRO A 260 17.12 -11.80 -11.99
CA PRO A 260 16.85 -13.18 -12.35
C PRO A 260 15.46 -13.59 -11.86
N PHE A 261 14.82 -14.46 -12.61
CA PHE A 261 13.50 -14.98 -12.25
C PHE A 261 13.32 -16.42 -12.72
N MET A 262 12.55 -17.15 -11.93
CA MET A 262 12.04 -18.48 -12.28
C MET A 262 10.58 -18.58 -11.85
N ARG A 263 9.76 -19.15 -12.70
CA ARG A 263 8.41 -19.55 -12.37
C ARG A 263 8.19 -20.98 -12.84
N PHE A 264 7.94 -21.85 -11.90
CA PHE A 264 7.59 -23.23 -12.14
C PHE A 264 6.19 -23.51 -11.63
N ARG A 265 5.34 -24.07 -12.46
CA ARG A 265 4.00 -24.52 -12.07
C ARG A 265 3.84 -25.97 -12.47
N TYR A 266 3.49 -26.79 -11.52
CA TYR A 266 3.20 -28.21 -11.71
C TYR A 266 1.71 -28.47 -11.46
N SER A 267 1.03 -29.08 -12.43
CA SER A 267 -0.36 -29.50 -12.34
C SER A 267 -0.39 -30.98 -11.94
N ILE A 268 -0.64 -31.24 -10.65
CA ILE A 268 -0.72 -32.60 -10.10
C ILE A 268 -1.96 -33.27 -10.69
N SER A 269 -3.09 -32.52 -10.69
CA SER A 269 -4.33 -32.90 -11.36
C SER A 269 -4.98 -31.68 -12.01
N LYS A 270 -6.21 -31.81 -12.53
CA LYS A 270 -6.99 -30.68 -13.07
C LYS A 270 -7.31 -29.62 -12.01
N THR A 271 -7.46 -30.05 -10.77
CA THR A 271 -7.87 -29.23 -9.63
C THR A 271 -6.77 -29.03 -8.59
N ASN A 272 -5.60 -29.67 -8.78
CA ASN A 272 -4.49 -29.61 -7.85
C ASN A 272 -3.22 -29.11 -8.54
N SER A 273 -2.60 -28.04 -8.01
CA SER A 273 -1.41 -27.44 -8.59
C SER A 273 -0.48 -26.88 -7.54
N LEU A 274 0.82 -27.02 -7.82
CA LEU A 274 1.94 -26.42 -7.10
C LEU A 274 2.61 -25.37 -7.98
N ALA A 275 2.89 -24.20 -7.45
CA ALA A 275 3.65 -23.17 -8.14
C ALA A 275 4.82 -22.73 -7.26
N ILE A 276 5.99 -22.59 -7.86
CA ILE A 276 7.20 -22.08 -7.22
C ILE A 276 7.66 -20.89 -8.06
N ASP A 277 7.79 -19.74 -7.42
CA ASP A 277 8.27 -18.51 -8.04
C ASP A 277 9.54 -18.05 -7.31
N TYR A 278 10.61 -17.82 -8.05
CA TYR A 278 11.80 -17.11 -7.57
C TYR A 278 11.94 -15.79 -8.32
N ARG A 279 12.29 -14.73 -7.59
CA ARG A 279 12.60 -13.42 -8.15
C ARG A 279 13.76 -12.80 -7.39
N GLY A 280 14.84 -12.55 -8.11
CA GLY A 280 15.88 -11.63 -7.68
C GLY A 280 15.55 -10.22 -8.18
N ARG A 281 15.75 -9.22 -7.35
CA ARG A 281 15.56 -7.81 -7.72
C ARG A 281 16.58 -6.94 -7.04
N SER A 282 17.36 -6.24 -7.85
CA SER A 282 18.16 -5.11 -7.38
C SER A 282 17.28 -3.87 -7.23
N THR A 283 17.53 -3.09 -6.19
CA THR A 283 16.83 -1.82 -5.89
C THR A 283 17.88 -0.76 -5.61
N SER A 284 17.90 0.27 -6.43
CA SER A 284 18.80 1.41 -6.24
C SER A 284 18.38 2.23 -5.03
N PRO A 285 19.31 2.92 -4.36
CA PRO A 285 18.98 3.96 -3.38
C PRO A 285 18.10 5.05 -4.01
N THR A 286 17.26 5.67 -3.21
CA THR A 286 16.48 6.85 -3.63
C THR A 286 17.35 8.10 -3.66
N MET A 287 16.88 9.16 -4.33
CA MET A 287 17.58 10.44 -4.36
C MET A 287 17.81 10.99 -2.95
N THR A 288 16.77 11.00 -2.11
CA THR A 288 16.85 11.44 -0.70
C THR A 288 17.88 10.63 0.09
N GLN A 289 18.00 9.32 -0.16
CA GLN A 289 18.99 8.48 0.52
C GLN A 289 20.43 8.76 0.08
N LEU A 290 20.63 9.33 -1.10
CA LEU A 290 21.95 9.65 -1.65
C LEU A 290 22.40 11.10 -1.39
N GLN A 291 21.45 12.00 -1.13
CA GLN A 291 21.69 13.42 -1.01
C GLN A 291 22.42 13.75 0.31
N PRO A 292 23.67 14.24 0.30
CA PRO A 292 24.46 14.44 1.51
C PRO A 292 24.11 15.74 2.28
N VAL A 293 23.11 16.48 1.81
CA VAL A 293 22.68 17.74 2.43
C VAL A 293 21.59 17.43 3.46
N PRO A 294 21.70 17.99 4.69
CA PRO A 294 20.68 17.81 5.72
C PRO A 294 19.31 18.32 5.26
N ASP A 295 18.28 17.52 5.48
CA ASP A 295 16.88 17.95 5.43
C ASP A 295 16.43 18.25 6.86
N GLU A 296 16.26 19.54 7.15
CA GLU A 296 15.88 20.09 8.46
C GLU A 296 14.42 20.56 8.47
N SER A 297 13.61 20.14 7.51
CA SER A 297 12.17 20.48 7.45
C SER A 297 11.40 20.07 8.72
N ASN A 298 11.93 19.11 9.47
CA ASN A 298 11.48 18.79 10.82
C ASN A 298 12.66 19.00 11.79
N PRO A 299 12.60 20.00 12.69
CA PRO A 299 13.70 20.32 13.61
C PRO A 299 14.04 19.19 14.59
N SER A 300 13.06 18.36 14.91
CA SER A 300 13.28 17.20 15.78
C SER A 300 13.85 15.98 15.02
N ARG A 301 13.92 16.06 13.68
CA ARG A 301 14.35 14.93 12.84
C ARG A 301 15.09 15.39 11.59
N ILE A 302 16.39 15.47 11.68
CA ILE A 302 17.28 15.81 10.58
C ILE A 302 17.56 14.54 9.76
N VAL A 303 17.47 14.62 8.44
CA VAL A 303 17.80 13.50 7.55
C VAL A 303 18.96 13.87 6.65
N VAL A 304 20.01 13.05 6.65
CA VAL A 304 21.22 13.24 5.83
C VAL A 304 21.43 11.99 4.98
N GLY A 305 21.43 12.15 3.66
CA GLY A 305 21.68 11.03 2.76
C GLY A 305 23.15 10.59 2.75
N ASN A 306 23.41 9.39 2.25
CA ASN A 306 24.74 8.82 2.09
C ASN A 306 25.01 8.53 0.60
N PRO A 307 25.89 9.27 -0.08
CA PRO A 307 26.17 9.08 -1.50
C PRO A 307 26.87 7.75 -1.82
N ASN A 308 27.44 7.08 -0.81
CA ASN A 308 28.21 5.82 -0.97
C ASN A 308 27.31 4.58 -0.94
N LEU A 309 25.99 4.73 -0.85
CA LEU A 309 25.09 3.59 -0.81
C LEU A 309 25.16 2.73 -2.07
N LEU A 310 25.23 1.43 -1.85
CA LEU A 310 25.14 0.42 -2.87
C LEU A 310 23.69 -0.03 -3.09
N PRO A 311 23.33 -0.49 -4.30
CA PRO A 311 22.03 -1.10 -4.54
C PRO A 311 21.78 -2.31 -3.63
N ALA A 312 20.61 -2.39 -3.06
CA ALA A 312 20.15 -3.57 -2.35
C ALA A 312 19.74 -4.67 -3.33
N PHE A 313 19.99 -5.93 -3.00
CA PHE A 313 19.51 -7.07 -3.78
C PHE A 313 18.56 -7.93 -2.94
N ASN A 314 17.33 -8.10 -3.44
CA ASN A 314 16.29 -8.84 -2.77
C ASN A 314 16.02 -10.16 -3.49
N HIS A 315 16.17 -11.26 -2.77
CA HIS A 315 15.77 -12.60 -3.19
C HIS A 315 14.38 -12.91 -2.61
N ARG A 316 13.43 -13.26 -3.47
CA ARG A 316 12.12 -13.75 -3.05
C ARG A 316 11.85 -15.12 -3.64
N ILE A 317 11.64 -16.10 -2.77
CA ILE A 317 11.12 -17.42 -3.13
C ILE A 317 9.70 -17.49 -2.60
N SER A 318 8.76 -17.94 -3.42
CA SER A 318 7.40 -18.18 -2.98
C SER A 318 6.86 -19.49 -3.53
N VAL A 319 6.14 -20.20 -2.70
CA VAL A 319 5.49 -21.49 -3.01
C VAL A 319 3.99 -21.30 -2.83
N ARG A 320 3.21 -21.78 -3.80
CA ARG A 320 1.76 -21.77 -3.71
C ARG A 320 1.22 -23.16 -4.06
N TYR A 321 0.44 -23.68 -3.18
CA TYR A 321 -0.32 -24.92 -3.37
C TYR A 321 -1.81 -24.61 -3.41
N ASN A 322 -2.51 -25.12 -4.42
CA ASN A 322 -3.96 -25.03 -4.51
C ASN A 322 -4.51 -26.43 -4.79
N ASN A 323 -5.50 -26.82 -4.01
CA ASN A 323 -6.26 -28.04 -4.20
C ASN A 323 -7.75 -27.73 -4.09
N PHE A 324 -8.53 -28.25 -5.01
CA PHE A 324 -9.98 -28.24 -4.93
C PHE A 324 -10.49 -29.68 -5.12
N ASN A 325 -11.15 -30.22 -4.10
CA ASN A 325 -11.83 -31.49 -4.18
C ASN A 325 -13.27 -31.26 -4.64
N GLN A 326 -13.57 -31.70 -5.86
CA GLN A 326 -14.85 -31.44 -6.49
C GLN A 326 -15.98 -32.28 -5.85
N GLU A 327 -15.70 -33.47 -5.35
CA GLU A 327 -16.70 -34.34 -4.71
C GLU A 327 -17.11 -33.81 -3.34
N ARG A 328 -16.12 -33.37 -2.54
CA ARG A 328 -16.34 -32.82 -1.20
C ARG A 328 -16.60 -31.32 -1.22
N GLN A 329 -16.48 -30.68 -2.39
CA GLN A 329 -16.54 -29.21 -2.54
C GLN A 329 -15.65 -28.44 -1.56
N SER A 330 -14.53 -29.04 -1.17
CA SER A 330 -13.56 -28.47 -0.26
C SER A 330 -12.35 -27.95 -1.01
N SER A 331 -11.73 -26.89 -0.49
CA SER A 331 -10.54 -26.30 -1.06
C SER A 331 -9.48 -26.04 -0.01
N ILE A 332 -8.21 -26.25 -0.41
CA ILE A 332 -7.03 -25.84 0.34
C ILE A 332 -6.22 -24.91 -0.55
N MET A 333 -5.88 -23.74 -0.03
CA MET A 333 -4.89 -22.85 -0.61
C MET A 333 -3.81 -22.63 0.45
N ALA A 334 -2.57 -22.98 0.10
CA ALA A 334 -1.43 -22.69 0.94
C ALA A 334 -0.43 -21.83 0.17
N PHE A 335 0.14 -20.86 0.85
CA PHE A 335 1.17 -19.96 0.34
C PHE A 335 2.31 -19.90 1.35
N GLY A 336 3.55 -19.95 0.86
CA GLY A 336 4.73 -19.71 1.67
C GLY A 336 5.71 -18.81 0.91
N GLY A 337 6.40 -17.94 1.62
CA GLY A 337 7.35 -17.01 1.04
C GLY A 337 8.56 -16.78 1.95
N ILE A 338 9.74 -16.64 1.33
CA ILE A 338 10.97 -16.22 2.00
C ILE A 338 11.55 -15.05 1.22
N ASN A 339 11.88 -13.99 1.92
CA ASN A 339 12.60 -12.85 1.38
C ASN A 339 13.93 -12.71 2.12
N VAL A 340 15.02 -12.53 1.38
CA VAL A 340 16.35 -12.25 1.93
C VAL A 340 16.90 -11.03 1.20
N ALA A 341 17.34 -10.03 1.95
CA ALA A 341 17.95 -8.82 1.40
C ALA A 341 19.46 -8.82 1.64
N GLN A 342 20.21 -8.66 0.57
CA GLN A 342 21.65 -8.38 0.59
C GLN A 342 21.83 -6.87 0.39
N ASN A 343 22.80 -6.28 1.10
CA ASN A 343 23.06 -4.83 1.09
C ASN A 343 21.79 -4.01 1.31
N SER A 344 20.95 -4.43 2.25
CA SER A 344 19.70 -3.70 2.57
C SER A 344 20.05 -2.30 3.03
N ILE A 345 19.42 -1.29 2.46
CA ILE A 345 19.58 0.09 2.89
C ILE A 345 18.69 0.30 4.11
N VAL A 346 19.31 0.65 5.22
CA VAL A 346 18.63 0.88 6.51
C VAL A 346 18.97 2.24 7.07
N SER A 347 18.09 2.78 7.90
CA SER A 347 18.35 4.02 8.62
C SER A 347 19.33 3.78 9.78
N LYS A 348 20.23 4.74 9.95
CA LYS A 348 21.14 4.84 11.09
C LYS A 348 20.79 6.12 11.82
N THR A 349 20.12 6.00 12.94
CA THR A 349 19.63 7.13 13.72
C THR A 349 20.50 7.35 14.95
N ILE A 350 20.91 8.59 15.16
CA ILE A 350 21.59 9.07 16.36
C ILE A 350 20.62 10.01 17.08
N TYR A 351 20.38 9.72 18.34
CA TYR A 351 19.55 10.55 19.20
C TYR A 351 20.46 11.44 20.06
N ASP A 352 20.19 12.72 20.04
CA ASP A 352 20.68 13.60 21.06
C ASP A 352 19.95 13.29 22.38
N LYS A 353 20.70 13.00 23.44
CA LYS A 353 20.10 12.53 24.70
C LYS A 353 19.39 13.64 25.47
N GLU A 354 19.73 14.89 25.22
CA GLU A 354 19.22 16.05 25.95
C GLU A 354 17.99 16.65 25.28
N THR A 355 18.03 16.77 23.96
CA THR A 355 16.91 17.33 23.18
C THR A 355 15.99 16.26 22.60
N GLY A 356 16.46 15.01 22.48
CA GLY A 356 15.77 13.97 21.73
C GLY A 356 15.75 14.20 20.23
N LYS A 357 16.47 15.20 19.71
CA LYS A 357 16.64 15.43 18.27
C LYS A 357 17.26 14.20 17.63
N GLN A 358 16.76 13.85 16.46
CA GLN A 358 17.19 12.66 15.74
C GLN A 358 17.94 13.07 14.48
N THR A 359 19.16 12.59 14.34
CA THR A 359 19.88 12.66 13.05
C THR A 359 19.86 11.29 12.42
N THR A 360 19.21 11.17 11.27
CA THR A 360 19.07 9.93 10.53
C THR A 360 19.91 9.99 9.26
N THR A 361 20.79 9.01 9.08
CA THR A 361 21.48 8.73 7.83
C THR A 361 21.17 7.31 7.36
N TYR A 362 21.82 6.85 6.28
CA TYR A 362 21.57 5.54 5.69
C TYR A 362 22.86 4.74 5.55
N ASP A 363 22.75 3.42 5.70
CA ASP A 363 23.86 2.49 5.52
C ASP A 363 23.40 1.18 4.88
N ASN A 364 24.33 0.45 4.27
CA ASN A 364 24.07 -0.87 3.72
C ASN A 364 24.36 -1.96 4.75
N VAL A 365 23.40 -2.85 4.99
CA VAL A 365 23.55 -3.97 5.92
C VAL A 365 23.08 -5.29 5.33
N ASN A 366 23.60 -6.39 5.87
CA ASN A 366 23.13 -7.73 5.64
C ASN A 366 22.42 -8.29 6.88
N GLY A 367 21.60 -9.33 6.68
CA GLY A 367 20.89 -10.00 7.77
C GLY A 367 19.42 -9.62 7.89
N VAL A 368 18.90 -8.82 6.94
CA VAL A 368 17.46 -8.52 6.80
C VAL A 368 16.79 -9.66 6.03
N TRP A 369 15.82 -10.31 6.65
CA TRP A 369 15.05 -11.38 6.01
C TRP A 369 13.66 -11.54 6.62
N SER A 370 12.76 -12.16 5.88
CA SER A 370 11.44 -12.54 6.39
C SER A 370 10.96 -13.84 5.77
N ALA A 371 10.18 -14.60 6.54
CA ALA A 371 9.44 -15.76 6.07
C ALA A 371 7.96 -15.56 6.40
N ASP A 372 7.08 -15.88 5.46
CA ASP A 372 5.63 -15.80 5.61
C ASP A 372 4.96 -17.08 5.12
N GLY A 373 3.87 -17.46 5.78
CA GLY A 373 3.02 -18.57 5.41
C GLY A 373 1.55 -18.23 5.63
N MET A 374 0.70 -18.69 4.73
CA MET A 374 -0.75 -18.58 4.85
C MET A 374 -1.39 -19.88 4.39
N MET A 375 -2.39 -20.33 5.10
CA MET A 375 -3.21 -21.45 4.70
C MET A 375 -4.69 -21.07 4.82
N MET A 376 -5.44 -21.32 3.77
CA MET A 376 -6.88 -21.20 3.76
C MET A 376 -7.47 -22.57 3.44
N TYR A 377 -8.34 -23.04 4.32
CA TYR A 377 -9.12 -24.25 4.14
C TYR A 377 -10.60 -23.90 4.15
N THR A 378 -11.33 -24.40 3.17
CA THR A 378 -12.79 -24.23 3.10
C THR A 378 -13.45 -25.57 2.81
N SER A 379 -14.47 -25.91 3.58
CA SER A 379 -15.25 -27.14 3.40
C SER A 379 -16.71 -26.93 3.77
N PRO A 380 -17.66 -27.50 3.02
CA PRO A 380 -19.04 -27.58 3.48
C PRO A 380 -19.15 -28.48 4.72
N ILE A 381 -20.14 -28.20 5.56
CA ILE A 381 -20.53 -28.99 6.72
C ILE A 381 -21.90 -29.57 6.40
N GLY A 382 -21.96 -30.90 6.20
CA GLY A 382 -23.21 -31.55 5.77
C GLY A 382 -23.72 -31.05 4.42
N ASN A 383 -25.03 -31.18 4.17
CA ASN A 383 -25.63 -30.96 2.85
C ASN A 383 -26.50 -29.69 2.74
N ARG A 384 -26.53 -28.82 3.75
CA ARG A 384 -27.55 -27.76 3.86
C ARG A 384 -27.00 -26.34 4.02
N GLY A 385 -26.08 -25.89 3.15
CA GLY A 385 -25.67 -24.47 3.08
C GLY A 385 -24.67 -24.05 4.15
N TRP A 386 -24.25 -24.91 5.06
CA TRP A 386 -23.22 -24.64 6.05
C TRP A 386 -21.84 -24.79 5.46
N ARG A 387 -20.95 -23.86 5.82
CA ARG A 387 -19.56 -23.84 5.36
C ARG A 387 -18.63 -23.49 6.49
N TRP A 388 -17.57 -24.25 6.64
CA TRP A 388 -16.43 -23.93 7.49
C TRP A 388 -15.33 -23.33 6.63
N THR A 389 -14.73 -22.24 7.08
CA THR A 389 -13.50 -21.69 6.49
C THR A 389 -12.52 -21.38 7.60
N ASN A 390 -11.27 -21.74 7.39
CA ASN A 390 -10.18 -21.42 8.30
C ASN A 390 -9.08 -20.67 7.55
N ASN A 391 -8.61 -19.53 8.09
CA ASN A 391 -7.48 -18.78 7.58
C ASN A 391 -6.44 -18.70 8.68
N ALA A 392 -5.29 -19.33 8.45
CA ALA A 392 -4.12 -19.28 9.31
C ALA A 392 -3.02 -18.48 8.61
N PHE A 393 -2.35 -17.60 9.33
CA PHE A 393 -1.23 -16.82 8.85
C PHE A 393 -0.11 -16.80 9.88
N ALA A 394 1.14 -16.99 9.42
CA ALA A 394 2.32 -16.84 10.24
C ALA A 394 3.37 -16.03 9.47
N ARG A 395 4.04 -15.12 10.15
CA ARG A 395 5.14 -14.35 9.59
C ARG A 395 6.21 -14.13 10.64
N TYR A 396 7.44 -14.37 10.25
CA TYR A 396 8.59 -13.89 11.00
C TYR A 396 9.40 -12.92 10.13
N SER A 397 9.79 -11.80 10.70
CA SER A 397 10.67 -10.84 10.02
C SER A 397 11.78 -10.40 10.93
N ARG A 398 13.00 -10.38 10.41
CA ARG A 398 14.18 -9.83 11.05
C ARG A 398 14.60 -8.58 10.29
N THR A 399 14.59 -7.45 10.97
CA THR A 399 15.12 -6.18 10.49
C THR A 399 16.44 -5.87 11.21
N VAL A 400 17.25 -5.06 10.58
CA VAL A 400 18.52 -4.57 11.11
C VAL A 400 18.51 -3.06 10.98
N GLY A 401 18.95 -2.36 12.01
CA GLY A 401 19.10 -0.92 12.03
C GLY A 401 20.25 -0.52 12.95
N PHE A 402 20.35 0.78 13.21
CA PHE A 402 21.33 1.31 14.16
C PHE A 402 20.63 2.27 15.10
N ASN A 403 20.98 2.16 16.38
CA ASN A 403 20.54 3.07 17.42
C ASN A 403 21.79 3.63 18.12
N ASN A 404 21.97 4.95 18.06
CA ASN A 404 23.17 5.64 18.58
C ASN A 404 24.49 5.01 18.10
N GLY A 405 24.53 4.57 16.83
CA GLY A 405 25.71 3.93 16.23
C GLY A 405 25.86 2.44 16.51
N GLU A 406 25.11 1.87 17.45
CA GLU A 406 25.10 0.44 17.73
C GLU A 406 24.13 -0.31 16.83
N ARG A 407 24.58 -1.46 16.32
CA ARG A 407 23.77 -2.29 15.43
C ARG A 407 22.69 -3.01 16.23
N ASN A 408 21.44 -2.78 15.85
CA ASN A 408 20.26 -3.34 16.47
C ASN A 408 19.53 -4.32 15.55
N TYR A 409 19.09 -5.44 16.11
CA TYR A 409 18.29 -6.45 15.44
C TYR A 409 16.89 -6.45 16.05
N SER A 410 15.88 -6.35 15.19
CA SER A 410 14.49 -6.49 15.62
C SER A 410 13.85 -7.69 14.92
N GLY A 411 13.44 -8.68 15.72
CA GLY A 411 12.72 -9.85 15.26
C GLY A 411 11.24 -9.74 15.61
N THR A 412 10.36 -9.80 14.61
CA THR A 412 8.90 -9.77 14.84
C THR A 412 8.26 -11.05 14.35
N LEU A 413 7.60 -11.78 15.25
CA LEU A 413 6.72 -12.90 14.94
C LEU A 413 5.27 -12.44 14.97
N MET A 414 4.53 -12.75 13.92
CA MET A 414 3.09 -12.53 13.81
C MET A 414 2.40 -13.86 13.54
N LEU A 415 1.40 -14.19 14.34
CA LEU A 415 0.51 -15.33 14.14
C LEU A 415 -0.92 -14.83 14.09
N SER A 416 -1.70 -15.33 13.16
CA SER A 416 -3.10 -14.96 13.00
C SER A 416 -3.93 -16.19 12.66
N GLU A 417 -5.03 -16.34 13.36
CA GLU A 417 -6.00 -17.40 13.14
C GLU A 417 -7.40 -16.80 13.03
N THR A 418 -8.12 -17.18 11.98
CA THR A 418 -9.45 -16.62 11.70
C THR A 418 -10.36 -17.72 11.14
N PRO A 419 -10.91 -18.59 12.01
CA PRO A 419 -11.94 -19.53 11.59
C PRO A 419 -13.27 -18.81 11.32
N SER A 420 -14.11 -19.37 10.46
CA SER A 420 -15.48 -18.92 10.28
C SER A 420 -16.45 -20.07 10.00
N ILE A 421 -17.66 -19.90 10.46
CA ILE A 421 -18.80 -20.75 10.13
C ILE A 421 -19.83 -19.87 9.45
N ALA A 422 -20.24 -20.25 8.25
CA ALA A 422 -21.26 -19.53 7.50
C ALA A 422 -22.41 -20.45 7.11
N PHE A 423 -23.62 -19.93 7.22
CA PHE A 423 -24.82 -20.53 6.65
C PHE A 423 -25.37 -19.64 5.56
N ARG A 424 -25.54 -20.18 4.37
CA ARG A 424 -25.99 -19.44 3.18
C ARG A 424 -27.06 -20.17 2.43
N ASN A 425 -28.17 -19.49 2.19
CA ASN A 425 -29.21 -19.89 1.26
C ASN A 425 -29.73 -18.66 0.50
N ASN A 426 -30.82 -18.81 -0.25
CA ASN A 426 -31.38 -17.70 -1.04
C ASN A 426 -32.06 -16.61 -0.19
N ILE A 427 -32.31 -16.87 1.08
CA ILE A 427 -33.09 -15.99 1.97
C ILE A 427 -32.20 -15.40 3.05
N VAL A 428 -31.24 -16.18 3.56
CA VAL A 428 -30.41 -15.79 4.72
C VAL A 428 -28.95 -16.10 4.44
N ASP A 429 -28.06 -15.17 4.82
CA ASP A 429 -26.61 -15.33 4.88
C ASP A 429 -26.15 -14.90 6.28
N ILE A 430 -25.69 -15.87 7.07
CA ILE A 430 -25.17 -15.63 8.42
C ILE A 430 -23.75 -16.18 8.48
N GLU A 431 -22.82 -15.38 8.98
CA GLU A 431 -21.42 -15.79 9.17
C GLU A 431 -20.93 -15.33 10.55
N LEU A 432 -20.42 -16.27 11.34
CA LEU A 432 -19.68 -16.03 12.57
C LEU A 432 -18.19 -16.25 12.30
N ARG A 433 -17.37 -15.23 12.65
CA ARG A 433 -15.93 -15.22 12.37
C ARG A 433 -15.16 -14.71 13.60
N PRO A 434 -14.80 -15.56 14.55
CA PRO A 434 -13.82 -15.20 15.59
C PRO A 434 -12.42 -15.04 14.98
N TYR A 435 -11.55 -14.29 15.65
CA TYR A 435 -10.15 -14.16 15.28
C TYR A 435 -9.25 -14.02 16.50
N TYR A 436 -8.00 -14.43 16.33
CA TYR A 436 -6.93 -14.20 17.27
C TYR A 436 -5.65 -13.86 16.53
N ASN A 437 -5.01 -12.76 16.92
CA ASN A 437 -3.73 -12.32 16.39
C ASN A 437 -2.74 -12.17 17.56
N TYR A 438 -1.57 -12.72 17.38
CA TYR A 438 -0.44 -12.59 18.29
C TYR A 438 0.72 -11.93 17.57
N GLN A 439 1.29 -10.90 18.18
CA GLN A 439 2.50 -10.25 17.70
C GLN A 439 3.52 -10.19 18.82
N GLN A 440 4.66 -10.79 18.57
CA GLN A 440 5.83 -10.71 19.44
C GLN A 440 6.94 -9.96 18.72
N THR A 441 7.51 -8.95 19.36
CA THR A 441 8.69 -8.25 18.85
C THR A 441 9.79 -8.35 19.91
N ARG A 442 11.00 -8.71 19.47
CA ARG A 442 12.20 -8.79 20.29
C ARG A 442 13.28 -7.93 19.67
N ASN A 443 13.83 -7.06 20.46
CA ASN A 443 14.87 -6.11 20.10
C ASN A 443 16.17 -6.48 20.79
N SER A 444 17.33 -6.36 20.13
CA SER A 444 18.62 -6.75 20.74
C SER A 444 19.14 -5.73 21.76
N ILE A 445 18.70 -4.47 21.67
CA ILE A 445 19.14 -3.39 22.56
C ILE A 445 18.06 -3.06 23.61
N GLN A 446 16.78 -3.07 23.21
CA GLN A 446 15.68 -2.76 24.13
C GLN A 446 15.19 -4.00 24.86
N THR A 447 15.04 -3.91 26.16
CA THR A 447 14.60 -4.99 27.04
C THR A 447 13.08 -5.02 27.29
N ASP A 448 12.37 -3.89 27.15
CA ASP A 448 10.91 -3.81 27.34
C ASP A 448 10.17 -4.30 26.09
N ASN A 449 10.11 -5.60 25.96
CA ASN A 449 9.46 -6.28 24.83
C ASN A 449 8.07 -6.76 25.27
N ARG A 450 7.03 -6.01 24.93
CA ARG A 450 5.65 -6.41 25.23
C ARG A 450 5.04 -7.15 24.04
N ASP A 451 4.38 -8.26 24.34
CA ASP A 451 3.65 -9.03 23.36
C ASP A 451 2.25 -8.42 23.19
N ILE A 452 1.77 -8.34 21.94
CA ILE A 452 0.46 -7.81 21.62
C ILE A 452 -0.47 -8.98 21.29
N HIS A 453 -1.63 -9.00 21.94
CA HIS A 453 -2.69 -9.95 21.69
C HIS A 453 -3.93 -9.17 21.21
N SER A 454 -4.40 -9.48 20.01
CA SER A 454 -5.66 -8.94 19.49
C SER A 454 -6.63 -10.08 19.24
N TYR A 455 -7.80 -9.99 19.81
CA TYR A 455 -8.82 -11.03 19.70
C TYR A 455 -10.21 -10.43 19.59
N GLY A 456 -11.12 -11.20 19.05
CA GLY A 456 -12.48 -10.77 18.88
C GLY A 456 -13.24 -11.65 17.92
N GLY A 457 -14.31 -11.10 17.35
CA GLY A 457 -15.10 -11.79 16.35
C GLY A 457 -16.14 -10.91 15.72
N SER A 458 -16.61 -11.31 14.54
CA SER A 458 -17.71 -10.65 13.85
C SER A 458 -18.86 -11.62 13.59
N LEU A 459 -20.08 -11.10 13.74
CA LEU A 459 -21.32 -11.76 13.31
C LEU A 459 -21.93 -10.90 12.21
N ASN A 460 -21.99 -11.48 11.00
CA ASN A 460 -22.65 -10.86 9.86
C ASN A 460 -23.95 -11.62 9.57
N ALA A 461 -25.06 -10.89 9.45
CA ALA A 461 -26.35 -11.46 9.13
C ALA A 461 -27.04 -10.62 8.05
N ASN A 462 -27.46 -11.29 6.96
CA ASN A 462 -28.22 -10.67 5.89
C ASN A 462 -29.48 -11.48 5.62
N TYR A 463 -30.59 -10.77 5.46
CA TYR A 463 -31.88 -11.32 5.08
C TYR A 463 -32.33 -10.74 3.74
N TYR A 464 -32.70 -11.61 2.82
CA TYR A 464 -33.08 -11.25 1.45
C TYR A 464 -34.55 -11.61 1.22
N THR A 465 -35.34 -10.62 0.84
CA THR A 465 -36.75 -10.85 0.48
C THR A 465 -36.91 -11.14 -1.02
N PRO A 466 -37.95 -11.87 -1.41
CA PRO A 466 -38.22 -12.15 -2.83
C PRO A 466 -38.50 -10.88 -3.66
N PHE A 467 -39.03 -9.82 -3.04
CA PHE A 467 -39.37 -8.58 -3.70
C PHE A 467 -38.21 -7.55 -3.80
N GLY A 468 -36.98 -7.94 -3.40
CA GLY A 468 -35.79 -7.12 -3.60
C GLY A 468 -35.34 -6.29 -2.40
N LEU A 469 -36.01 -6.37 -1.26
CA LEU A 469 -35.57 -5.77 0.00
C LEU A 469 -34.50 -6.66 0.64
N SER A 470 -33.41 -6.07 1.11
CA SER A 470 -32.37 -6.77 1.88
C SER A 470 -32.08 -6.01 3.16
N ILE A 471 -32.01 -6.73 4.26
CA ILE A 471 -31.68 -6.19 5.60
C ILE A 471 -30.36 -6.84 6.02
N GLY A 472 -29.37 -6.02 6.36
CA GLY A 472 -28.06 -6.46 6.81
C GLY A 472 -27.70 -5.91 8.17
N SER A 473 -27.01 -6.70 8.97
CA SER A 473 -26.44 -6.31 10.25
C SER A 473 -25.09 -6.94 10.41
N ASP A 474 -24.09 -6.16 10.80
CA ASP A 474 -22.78 -6.68 11.21
C ASP A 474 -22.39 -6.13 12.58
N ILE A 475 -22.03 -7.04 13.47
CA ILE A 475 -21.57 -6.73 14.81
C ILE A 475 -20.16 -7.29 14.94
N THR A 476 -19.21 -6.46 15.33
CA THR A 476 -17.81 -6.85 15.54
C THR A 476 -17.37 -6.44 16.94
N TYR A 477 -16.88 -7.38 17.70
CA TYR A 477 -16.12 -7.14 18.90
C TYR A 477 -14.62 -7.24 18.61
N SER A 478 -13.84 -6.31 19.11
CA SER A 478 -12.38 -6.35 19.07
C SER A 478 -11.78 -5.89 20.37
N ALA A 479 -10.76 -6.59 20.82
CA ALA A 479 -9.98 -6.25 22.00
C ALA A 479 -8.50 -6.41 21.68
N THR A 480 -7.67 -5.51 22.21
CA THR A 480 -6.21 -5.58 22.06
C THR A 480 -5.57 -5.30 23.41
N SER A 481 -4.62 -6.14 23.80
CA SER A 481 -3.80 -5.98 24.99
C SER A 481 -2.32 -5.95 24.64
N GLY A 482 -1.49 -5.40 25.55
CA GLY A 482 -0.04 -5.27 25.38
C GLY A 482 0.43 -3.89 24.92
N TYR A 483 -0.47 -2.93 24.73
CA TYR A 483 -0.12 -1.52 24.53
C TYR A 483 0.30 -0.83 25.85
N SER A 484 0.82 0.37 25.75
CA SER A 484 1.07 1.24 26.89
C SER A 484 -0.25 1.62 27.57
N ALA A 485 -0.20 1.97 28.85
CA ALA A 485 -1.39 2.40 29.59
C ALA A 485 -2.09 3.57 28.89
N GLY A 486 -3.41 3.52 28.82
CA GLY A 486 -4.23 4.53 28.13
C GLY A 486 -4.52 4.24 26.64
N TYR A 487 -3.92 3.21 26.04
CA TYR A 487 -4.14 2.83 24.65
C TYR A 487 -4.98 1.55 24.52
N ASP A 488 -6.02 1.41 25.32
CA ASP A 488 -6.94 0.28 25.21
C ASP A 488 -7.82 0.41 23.96
N ASN A 489 -7.89 -0.67 23.19
CA ASN A 489 -8.67 -0.73 21.95
C ASN A 489 -9.82 -1.76 22.05
N ASN A 490 -10.54 -1.76 23.16
CA ASN A 490 -11.73 -2.58 23.31
C ASN A 490 -12.93 -1.85 22.74
N GLN A 491 -13.59 -2.44 21.74
CA GLN A 491 -14.71 -1.79 21.07
C GLN A 491 -15.72 -2.79 20.53
N TRP A 492 -16.98 -2.38 20.53
CA TRP A 492 -18.08 -3.01 19.81
C TRP A 492 -18.46 -2.13 18.64
N LEU A 493 -18.38 -2.64 17.42
CA LEU A 493 -18.85 -1.94 16.23
C LEU A 493 -20.10 -2.63 15.74
N TRP A 494 -21.18 -1.86 15.63
CA TRP A 494 -22.43 -2.35 15.07
C TRP A 494 -22.83 -1.49 13.89
N ASN A 495 -22.96 -2.13 12.73
CA ASN A 495 -23.46 -1.50 11.51
C ASN A 495 -24.75 -2.19 11.08
N ALA A 496 -25.66 -1.42 10.50
CA ALA A 496 -26.89 -1.93 9.93
C ALA A 496 -27.11 -1.37 8.53
N SER A 497 -27.78 -2.12 7.69
CA SER A 497 -28.08 -1.70 6.33
C SER A 497 -29.46 -2.17 5.89
N LEU A 498 -30.12 -1.30 5.12
CA LEU A 498 -31.37 -1.56 4.44
C LEU A 498 -31.15 -1.24 2.96
N SER A 499 -31.36 -2.19 2.06
CA SER A 499 -31.22 -1.95 0.63
C SER A 499 -32.42 -2.49 -0.13
N TYR A 500 -32.81 -1.77 -1.18
CA TYR A 500 -33.90 -2.14 -2.06
C TYR A 500 -33.47 -2.11 -3.52
N GLU A 501 -33.58 -3.27 -4.16
CA GLU A 501 -33.32 -3.45 -5.58
C GLU A 501 -34.62 -3.32 -6.36
N PHE A 502 -34.68 -2.39 -7.30
CA PHE A 502 -35.86 -2.08 -8.07
C PHE A 502 -35.54 -1.84 -9.56
N LEU A 503 -36.53 -1.54 -10.36
CA LEU A 503 -36.53 -1.52 -11.82
C LEU A 503 -36.35 -2.91 -12.44
N LYS A 504 -36.55 -2.97 -13.75
CA LYS A 504 -36.38 -4.19 -14.55
C LYS A 504 -34.97 -4.71 -14.40
N ASP A 505 -34.82 -6.01 -14.18
CA ASP A 505 -33.55 -6.71 -13.99
C ASP A 505 -32.77 -6.24 -12.74
N LYS A 506 -33.46 -5.63 -11.74
CA LYS A 506 -32.85 -5.11 -10.52
C LYS A 506 -31.68 -4.16 -10.83
N SER A 507 -31.87 -3.32 -11.85
CA SER A 507 -30.81 -2.44 -12.36
C SER A 507 -30.56 -1.20 -11.48
N ALA A 508 -31.48 -0.87 -10.58
CA ALA A 508 -31.31 0.20 -9.62
C ALA A 508 -31.35 -0.33 -8.18
N THR A 509 -30.51 0.21 -7.34
CA THR A 509 -30.44 -0.11 -5.92
C THR A 509 -30.37 1.18 -5.11
N ILE A 510 -31.22 1.32 -4.11
CA ILE A 510 -31.09 2.31 -3.07
C ILE A 510 -30.71 1.61 -1.77
N ALA A 511 -29.71 2.12 -1.06
CA ALA A 511 -29.24 1.54 0.18
C ALA A 511 -29.01 2.61 1.25
N LEU A 512 -29.59 2.37 2.41
CA LEU A 512 -29.36 3.14 3.63
C LEU A 512 -28.45 2.31 4.53
N LYS A 513 -27.30 2.87 4.93
CA LYS A 513 -26.34 2.20 5.82
C LYS A 513 -26.05 3.08 7.02
N ALA A 514 -26.18 2.53 8.21
CA ALA A 514 -25.78 3.16 9.45
C ALA A 514 -24.50 2.48 9.96
N TYR A 515 -23.50 3.28 10.21
CA TYR A 515 -22.18 2.81 10.66
C TYR A 515 -21.96 3.21 12.12
N ASP A 516 -21.31 2.30 12.86
CA ASP A 516 -20.92 2.49 14.26
C ASP A 516 -22.07 3.02 15.13
N LEU A 517 -23.19 2.29 15.15
CA LEU A 517 -24.39 2.65 15.90
C LEU A 517 -24.13 2.83 17.40
N LEU A 518 -23.12 2.15 17.93
CA LEU A 518 -22.72 2.23 19.33
C LEU A 518 -21.71 3.36 19.62
N GLN A 519 -21.18 4.02 18.58
CA GLN A 519 -20.22 5.12 18.68
C GLN A 519 -18.96 4.73 19.49
N GLN A 520 -18.44 3.54 19.24
CA GLN A 520 -17.30 3.00 19.99
C GLN A 520 -16.02 2.85 19.16
N LYS A 521 -16.05 3.25 17.88
CA LYS A 521 -14.88 3.08 16.99
C LYS A 521 -13.68 3.85 17.51
N LYS A 522 -12.57 3.14 17.72
CA LYS A 522 -11.27 3.67 18.13
C LYS A 522 -10.21 3.20 17.15
N ASN A 523 -9.20 4.03 16.92
CA ASN A 523 -8.03 3.65 16.15
C ASN A 523 -6.78 3.80 17.01
N VAL A 524 -6.18 2.67 17.36
CA VAL A 524 -4.92 2.60 18.09
C VAL A 524 -3.98 1.70 17.29
N SER A 525 -2.74 2.12 17.13
CA SER A 525 -1.72 1.33 16.45
C SER A 525 -0.40 1.38 17.20
N ARG A 526 0.38 0.30 17.11
CA ARG A 526 1.76 0.24 17.58
C ARG A 526 2.70 0.01 16.42
N SER A 527 3.70 0.87 16.31
CA SER A 527 4.84 0.70 15.41
C SER A 527 6.07 0.34 16.23
N VAL A 528 6.73 -0.76 15.87
CA VAL A 528 8.00 -1.17 16.51
C VAL A 528 9.05 -1.20 15.42
N THR A 529 10.05 -0.37 15.59
CA THR A 529 11.21 -0.29 14.69
C THR A 529 12.47 -0.79 15.42
N ALA A 530 13.60 -0.76 14.73
CA ALA A 530 14.87 -1.02 15.37
C ALA A 530 15.27 0.09 16.38
N ASN A 531 14.64 1.26 16.33
CA ASN A 531 15.06 2.45 17.02
C ASN A 531 14.09 2.90 18.12
N TYR A 532 12.78 2.67 17.95
CA TYR A 532 11.75 3.14 18.87
C TYR A 532 10.50 2.25 18.85
N ILE A 533 9.71 2.38 19.91
CA ILE A 533 8.33 1.89 19.99
C ILE A 533 7.42 3.12 20.01
N GLU A 534 6.45 3.17 19.13
CA GLU A 534 5.47 4.24 19.05
C GLU A 534 4.07 3.66 19.21
N ASP A 535 3.33 4.16 20.17
CA ASP A 535 1.90 3.95 20.32
C ASP A 535 1.17 5.19 19.83
N GLN A 536 0.29 5.01 18.87
CA GLN A 536 -0.45 6.08 18.23
C GLN A 536 -1.95 5.82 18.35
N GLN A 537 -2.69 6.83 18.78
CA GLN A 537 -4.15 6.88 18.73
C GLN A 537 -4.56 8.04 17.84
N PHE A 538 -5.56 7.83 16.99
CA PHE A 538 -6.09 8.89 16.14
C PHE A 538 -7.61 8.80 16.07
N ASN A 539 -8.25 9.96 15.86
CA ASN A 539 -9.69 10.03 15.68
C ASN A 539 -10.08 9.34 14.37
N THR A 540 -11.33 8.91 14.31
CA THR A 540 -11.90 8.26 13.14
C THR A 540 -13.34 8.71 12.99
N VAL A 541 -13.85 8.68 11.77
CA VAL A 541 -15.29 8.88 11.54
C VAL A 541 -16.02 7.78 12.30
N THR A 542 -16.78 8.18 13.30
CA THR A 542 -17.58 7.29 14.14
C THR A 542 -18.97 7.10 13.53
N ARG A 543 -20.02 7.33 14.29
CA ARG A 543 -21.40 7.10 13.84
C ARG A 543 -21.80 8.03 12.70
N TYR A 544 -22.22 7.45 11.58
CA TYR A 544 -22.82 8.18 10.46
C TYR A 544 -23.80 7.30 9.69
N VAL A 545 -24.67 7.95 8.93
CA VAL A 545 -25.62 7.29 8.05
C VAL A 545 -25.32 7.70 6.61
N MET A 546 -25.33 6.72 5.71
CA MET A 546 -25.05 6.93 4.30
C MET A 546 -26.22 6.43 3.45
N LEU A 547 -26.75 7.31 2.61
CA LEU A 547 -27.69 6.96 1.57
C LEU A 547 -26.92 6.79 0.25
N THR A 548 -27.06 5.63 -0.37
CA THR A 548 -26.38 5.31 -1.63
C THR A 548 -27.44 4.96 -2.68
N PHE A 549 -27.33 5.57 -3.85
CA PHE A 549 -28.06 5.19 -5.04
C PHE A 549 -27.09 4.62 -6.08
N SER A 550 -27.39 3.43 -6.60
CA SER A 550 -26.60 2.79 -7.65
C SER A 550 -27.48 2.40 -8.81
N TYR A 551 -27.05 2.74 -10.03
CA TYR A 551 -27.73 2.33 -11.25
C TYR A 551 -26.76 1.60 -12.17
N ARG A 552 -27.15 0.40 -12.62
CA ARG A 552 -26.36 -0.45 -13.50
C ARG A 552 -26.85 -0.29 -14.95
N PHE A 553 -26.02 0.33 -15.77
CA PHE A 553 -26.25 0.42 -17.20
C PHE A 553 -25.88 -0.90 -17.89
N THR A 554 -26.86 -1.62 -18.44
CA THR A 554 -26.64 -2.91 -19.11
C THR A 554 -26.58 -2.83 -20.64
N ARG A 555 -26.72 -1.62 -21.22
CA ARG A 555 -26.70 -1.42 -22.68
C ARG A 555 -25.36 -0.82 -23.14
N LEU A 556 -24.41 -1.68 -23.39
CA LEU A 556 -23.21 -1.33 -24.18
C LEU A 556 -23.25 -2.11 -25.50
N GLY A 557 -23.82 -1.46 -26.56
CA GLY A 557 -23.75 -1.90 -27.96
C GLY A 557 -24.68 -3.06 -28.35
N LYS A 558 -25.15 -3.02 -29.59
CA LYS A 558 -25.78 -4.19 -30.23
C LYS A 558 -24.70 -5.26 -30.44
N GLY A 559 -24.73 -6.35 -29.66
CA GLY A 559 -23.88 -7.51 -29.87
C GLY A 559 -23.17 -8.13 -28.67
N THR A 560 -23.18 -7.49 -27.51
CA THR A 560 -22.65 -8.09 -26.27
C THR A 560 -23.80 -8.69 -25.47
N SER A 561 -23.77 -10.00 -25.27
CA SER A 561 -24.72 -10.66 -24.37
C SER A 561 -24.30 -10.40 -22.92
N GLU A 562 -25.25 -10.41 -21.99
CA GLU A 562 -25.03 -10.24 -20.54
C GLU A 562 -23.99 -11.24 -19.96
N LYS A 563 -23.66 -12.30 -20.71
CA LYS A 563 -22.68 -13.33 -20.36
C LYS A 563 -21.23 -12.90 -20.57
N ASP A 564 -21.00 -11.82 -21.31
CA ASP A 564 -19.65 -11.35 -21.70
C ASP A 564 -19.15 -10.21 -20.83
N ILE A 565 -19.93 -9.73 -19.85
CA ILE A 565 -19.54 -8.64 -18.95
C ILE A 565 -19.06 -9.22 -17.64
N ASN A 566 -17.75 -9.22 -17.46
CA ASN A 566 -17.10 -9.55 -16.18
C ASN A 566 -17.24 -8.38 -15.21
N TYR A 567 -18.10 -8.50 -14.23
CA TYR A 567 -18.28 -7.51 -13.15
C TYR A 567 -17.24 -7.73 -12.04
N ASP A 568 -15.97 -7.42 -12.32
CA ASP A 568 -14.97 -7.28 -11.27
C ASP A 568 -14.92 -5.83 -10.78
N GLY A 569 -15.54 -5.58 -9.63
CA GLY A 569 -15.14 -4.52 -8.74
C GLY A 569 -16.00 -3.27 -8.66
N PHE A 570 -17.30 -3.35 -8.38
CA PHE A 570 -18.02 -2.29 -7.65
C PHE A 570 -19.33 -2.87 -7.06
N ALA A 571 -19.19 -3.63 -5.98
CA ALA A 571 -20.33 -3.91 -5.12
C ALA A 571 -20.09 -3.21 -3.77
N PRO A 572 -20.95 -2.30 -3.33
CA PRO A 572 -20.86 -1.79 -1.97
C PRO A 572 -21.18 -2.93 -1.00
N GLY A 573 -20.12 -3.48 -0.37
CA GLY A 573 -20.22 -4.20 0.90
C GLY A 573 -21.03 -5.49 0.97
N GLY A 574 -21.07 -6.30 -0.08
CA GLY A 574 -21.65 -7.63 0.00
C GLY A 574 -20.88 -8.61 -0.89
N HIS A 575 -20.04 -9.45 -0.32
CA HIS A 575 -19.47 -10.57 -1.04
C HIS A 575 -20.58 -11.57 -1.36
N ARG A 576 -21.23 -11.46 -2.52
CA ARG A 576 -21.91 -12.60 -3.12
C ARG A 576 -20.81 -13.55 -3.58
N PRO A 577 -20.74 -14.79 -3.12
CA PRO A 577 -19.92 -15.79 -3.79
C PRO A 577 -20.48 -15.93 -5.22
N PRO A 578 -19.62 -16.04 -6.25
CA PRO A 578 -20.10 -16.30 -7.59
C PRO A 578 -20.88 -17.61 -7.57
N GLU A 579 -22.13 -17.58 -8.02
CA GLU A 579 -22.83 -18.80 -8.41
C GLU A 579 -21.96 -19.48 -9.47
N MET A 580 -21.52 -20.71 -9.22
CA MET A 580 -20.81 -21.49 -10.22
C MET A 580 -21.78 -21.83 -11.35
N PRO A 581 -21.55 -21.37 -12.59
CA PRO A 581 -22.35 -21.82 -13.72
C PRO A 581 -22.07 -23.30 -13.96
N ALA A 582 -23.11 -24.07 -14.19
CA ALA A 582 -23.05 -25.52 -14.40
C ALA A 582 -22.29 -25.94 -15.67
N ASN A 583 -21.69 -25.06 -16.45
CA ASN A 583 -20.92 -25.39 -17.65
C ASN A 583 -19.77 -24.39 -17.86
N MET A 584 -18.65 -24.62 -17.21
CA MET A 584 -17.39 -23.96 -17.62
C MET A 584 -16.66 -24.80 -18.65
N LYS A 585 -16.85 -24.47 -19.93
CA LYS A 585 -15.80 -24.66 -20.94
C LYS A 585 -14.75 -23.59 -20.76
N ARG A 586 -13.50 -24.05 -20.63
CA ARG A 586 -12.28 -23.25 -20.37
C ARG A 586 -12.05 -22.18 -21.41
N GLU A 587 -11.70 -20.99 -20.95
CA GLU A 587 -10.58 -20.24 -21.53
C GLU A 587 -10.05 -19.18 -20.54
N GLY A 588 -8.72 -19.19 -20.33
CA GLY A 588 -7.86 -18.02 -20.19
C GLY A 588 -7.84 -17.23 -18.88
N ASN A 589 -6.86 -17.53 -18.02
CA ASN A 589 -6.04 -16.58 -17.23
C ASN A 589 -6.66 -15.25 -16.79
N GLN A 590 -7.15 -15.15 -15.58
CA GLN A 590 -7.08 -13.88 -14.83
C GLN A 590 -6.77 -14.14 -13.34
N ARG A 591 -5.86 -13.32 -12.81
CA ARG A 591 -5.44 -13.33 -11.40
C ARG A 591 -6.51 -12.67 -10.54
N PRO A 592 -6.82 -13.16 -9.34
CA PRO A 592 -7.54 -12.35 -8.37
C PRO A 592 -6.66 -11.15 -7.95
N PRO A 593 -7.21 -9.95 -7.79
CA PRO A 593 -6.46 -8.83 -7.25
C PRO A 593 -6.13 -9.13 -5.78
N MET A 594 -4.85 -9.03 -5.47
CA MET A 594 -4.44 -8.89 -4.07
C MET A 594 -4.98 -7.55 -3.57
N GLY A 595 -5.74 -7.57 -2.49
CA GLY A 595 -6.10 -6.38 -1.76
C GLY A 595 -4.85 -5.59 -1.39
N PRO A 596 -4.95 -4.25 -1.27
CA PRO A 596 -3.81 -3.43 -0.92
C PRO A 596 -3.24 -3.88 0.43
N PRO A 597 -1.92 -3.92 0.57
CA PRO A 597 -1.31 -4.12 1.87
C PRO A 597 -1.73 -2.96 2.78
N PRO A 598 -1.91 -3.19 4.09
CA PRO A 598 -2.17 -2.11 5.03
C PRO A 598 -1.07 -1.06 4.86
N GLY A 599 -1.49 0.18 4.70
CA GLY A 599 -0.66 1.28 4.30
C GLY A 599 0.54 1.49 5.23
N GLY A 600 1.69 1.08 4.76
CA GLY A 600 2.94 1.65 5.18
C GLY A 600 3.01 3.04 4.56
N ARG A 601 2.85 4.06 5.37
CA ARG A 601 3.14 5.43 4.97
C ARG A 601 4.59 5.48 4.48
N ARG A 602 4.77 5.96 3.28
CA ARG A 602 6.09 6.39 2.82
C ARG A 602 6.47 7.62 3.66
N PRO A 603 7.62 7.65 4.28
CA PRO A 603 8.17 8.94 4.68
C PRO A 603 8.49 9.72 3.41
N PHE A 604 8.26 10.98 3.48
CA PHE A 604 8.54 12.00 2.45
C PHE A 604 9.96 11.94 1.93
#